data_a08eab6eb9429f15aefbf29b22f9da91
#
_entry.id   a08eab6eb9429f15aefbf29b22f9da91
#
_cell.length_a   1.000
_cell.length_b   1.000
_cell.length_c   1.000
_cell.angle_alpha   90.00
_cell.angle_beta   90.00
_cell.angle_gamma   90.00
#
_symmetry.space_group_name_H-M   'P 1'
#
loop_
_entity.id
_entity.type
_entity.pdbx_description
1 polymer ?
#
loop_
_entity_poly.entity_id
_entity_poly.type
_entity_poly.pdbx_seq_one_letter_code
_entity_poly.pdbx_strand_id
1 'polypeptide(L)'
;MKTKNANKGSGGFAVTQEKYDPIRKAMLASVPRNRTGVTFKELVAAVRVLVPEELFPKRGSVSWYTKVVQLDLEATGRLERIPGKVPQRIRRVTRPR
;
A
#
# COMPACT_ATOMS: atom_id res chain seq x y z
N MET A 1 2.97 0.79 -15.98
CA MET A 1 2.70 -0.59 -15.53
C MET A 1 1.26 -0.72 -15.05
N LYS A 2 0.73 -1.91 -15.08
CA LYS A 2 -0.60 -2.18 -14.51
C LYS A 2 -0.45 -2.86 -13.16
N THR A 3 -1.24 -2.43 -12.19
CA THR A 3 -1.29 -3.07 -10.87
C THR A 3 -2.42 -4.08 -10.82
N LYS A 4 -2.42 -4.91 -9.79
CA LYS A 4 -3.51 -5.85 -9.51
C LYS A 4 -4.44 -5.26 -8.47
N ASN A 5 -5.66 -5.76 -8.41
CA ASN A 5 -6.65 -5.29 -7.46
C ASN A 5 -7.25 -6.45 -6.68
N ALA A 6 -6.87 -6.58 -5.42
CA ALA A 6 -7.32 -7.66 -4.55
C ALA A 6 -8.82 -7.66 -4.32
N ASN A 7 -9.47 -6.49 -4.35
CA ASN A 7 -10.90 -6.39 -4.11
C ASN A 7 -11.74 -6.91 -5.28
N LYS A 8 -11.23 -6.78 -6.49
CA LYS A 8 -11.99 -7.13 -7.70
C LYS A 8 -11.52 -8.39 -8.38
N GLY A 9 -10.44 -8.98 -7.91
CA GLY A 9 -9.88 -10.20 -8.47
C GLY A 9 -9.28 -10.06 -9.87
N SER A 10 -9.63 -9.05 -10.61
CA SER A 10 -9.09 -8.78 -11.95
C SER A 10 -9.06 -7.29 -12.20
N GLY A 11 -8.16 -6.88 -13.08
CA GLY A 11 -7.97 -5.49 -13.39
C GLY A 11 -7.33 -4.73 -12.24
N GLY A 12 -6.67 -3.71 -12.54
CA GLY A 12 -6.02 -2.82 -11.59
C GLY A 12 -5.97 -1.45 -12.19
N PHE A 13 -4.94 -0.70 -11.86
CA PHE A 13 -4.78 0.67 -12.31
C PHE A 13 -3.49 0.81 -13.09
N ALA A 14 -3.52 1.57 -14.18
CA ALA A 14 -2.31 1.93 -14.90
C ALA A 14 -1.59 3.03 -14.14
N VAL A 15 -0.34 2.78 -13.78
CA VAL A 15 0.49 3.74 -13.04
C VAL A 15 1.90 3.73 -13.61
N THR A 16 2.64 4.81 -13.41
CA THR A 16 4.04 4.85 -13.84
C THR A 16 4.92 4.18 -12.79
N GLN A 17 5.97 3.52 -13.27
CA GLN A 17 6.95 2.87 -12.39
C GLN A 17 7.59 3.89 -11.45
N GLU A 18 7.84 5.10 -11.97
CA GLU A 18 8.44 6.20 -11.21
C GLU A 18 7.65 6.55 -9.94
N LYS A 19 6.32 6.50 -10.01
CA LYS A 19 5.48 6.79 -8.85
C LYS A 19 5.16 5.56 -8.03
N TYR A 20 5.07 4.41 -8.67
CA TYR A 20 4.79 3.14 -7.99
C TYR A 20 5.92 2.75 -7.02
N ASP A 21 7.17 2.76 -7.49
CA ASP A 21 8.30 2.28 -6.71
C ASP A 21 8.53 3.01 -5.39
N PRO A 22 8.52 4.36 -5.33
CA PRO A 22 8.67 5.06 -4.06
C PRO A 22 7.56 4.72 -3.06
N ILE A 23 6.32 4.62 -3.54
CA ILE A 23 5.18 4.29 -2.68
C ILE A 23 5.34 2.86 -2.14
N ARG A 24 5.65 1.90 -3.01
CA ARG A 24 5.85 0.51 -2.61
C ARG A 24 6.95 0.39 -1.56
N LYS A 25 8.08 1.03 -1.80
CA LYS A 25 9.22 1.00 -0.86
C LYS A 25 8.83 1.59 0.49
N ALA A 26 8.16 2.74 0.48
CA ALA A 26 7.72 3.40 1.71
C ALA A 26 6.72 2.52 2.48
N MET A 27 5.79 1.90 1.77
CA MET A 27 4.81 1.01 2.40
C MET A 27 5.46 -0.20 3.04
N LEU A 28 6.36 -0.87 2.33
CA LEU A 28 7.03 -2.05 2.86
C LEU A 28 7.93 -1.72 4.06
N ALA A 29 8.45 -0.50 4.10
CA ALA A 29 9.23 -0.03 5.24
C ALA A 29 8.35 0.32 6.44
N SER A 30 7.10 0.71 6.21
CA SER A 30 6.20 1.24 7.23
C SER A 30 5.24 0.20 7.80
N VAL A 31 4.88 -0.82 7.03
CA VAL A 31 3.91 -1.82 7.46
C VAL A 31 4.61 -2.90 8.27
N PRO A 32 4.20 -3.12 9.53
CA PRO A 32 4.85 -4.13 10.38
C PRO A 32 4.38 -5.55 10.05
N ARG A 33 5.11 -6.52 10.58
CA ARG A 33 4.76 -7.95 10.49
C ARG A 33 4.06 -8.47 11.73
N ASN A 34 3.67 -7.58 12.62
CA ASN A 34 3.06 -7.96 13.89
C ASN A 34 1.56 -8.20 13.77
N ARG A 35 0.94 -8.60 14.87
CA ARG A 35 -0.50 -8.89 14.91
C ARG A 35 -1.36 -7.64 14.88
N THR A 36 -0.79 -6.50 15.24
CA THR A 36 -1.53 -5.25 15.31
C THR A 36 -1.71 -4.60 13.94
N GLY A 37 -0.67 -4.65 13.11
CA GLY A 37 -0.68 -4.01 11.81
C GLY A 37 -0.83 -2.50 11.91
N VAL A 38 -1.20 -1.89 10.80
CA VAL A 38 -1.47 -0.44 10.73
C VAL A 38 -2.78 -0.21 9.98
N THR A 39 -3.46 0.88 10.32
CA THR A 39 -4.64 1.30 9.57
C THR A 39 -4.18 2.00 8.28
N PHE A 40 -5.09 2.13 7.32
CA PHE A 40 -4.79 2.84 6.08
C PHE A 40 -4.40 4.30 6.37
N LYS A 41 -5.09 4.94 7.29
CA LYS A 41 -4.78 6.33 7.67
C LYS A 41 -3.37 6.46 8.20
N GLU A 42 -2.96 5.55 9.08
CA GLU A 42 -1.59 5.52 9.62
C GLU A 42 -0.58 5.27 8.51
N LEU A 43 -0.89 4.37 7.59
CA LEU A 43 -0.01 4.05 6.48
C LEU A 43 0.19 5.25 5.55
N VAL A 44 -0.88 5.94 5.19
CA VAL A 44 -0.78 7.13 4.33
C VAL A 44 0.09 8.20 4.99
N ALA A 45 -0.08 8.42 6.29
CA ALA A 45 0.74 9.39 7.02
C ALA A 45 2.22 9.04 6.96
N ALA A 46 2.55 7.76 7.15
CA ALA A 46 3.94 7.29 7.08
C ALA A 46 4.51 7.42 5.66
N VAL A 47 3.73 7.06 4.67
CA VAL A 47 4.17 7.15 3.26
C VAL A 47 4.47 8.59 2.86
N ARG A 48 3.63 9.54 3.30
CA ARG A 48 3.85 10.96 3.00
C ARG A 48 5.19 11.48 3.48
N VAL A 49 5.68 10.95 4.59
CA VAL A 49 6.98 11.35 5.15
C VAL A 49 8.13 10.81 4.31
N LEU A 50 7.95 9.63 3.72
CA LEU A 50 9.04 8.90 3.08
C LEU A 50 9.18 9.14 1.57
N VAL A 51 8.11 9.57 0.90
CA VAL A 51 8.15 9.75 -0.56
C VAL A 51 8.57 11.17 -0.94
N PRO A 52 9.24 11.34 -2.10
CA PRO A 52 9.62 12.68 -2.58
C PRO A 52 8.39 13.52 -2.88
N GLU A 53 8.35 14.72 -2.34
CA GLU A 53 7.23 15.63 -2.52
C GLU A 53 7.06 16.06 -3.99
N GLU A 54 8.17 16.14 -4.71
CA GLU A 54 8.17 16.54 -6.12
C GLU A 54 7.38 15.57 -7.01
N LEU A 55 7.34 14.31 -6.64
CA LEU A 55 6.59 13.28 -7.39
C LEU A 55 5.10 13.33 -7.10
N PHE A 56 4.72 13.92 -5.97
CA PHE A 56 3.34 13.94 -5.51
C PHE A 56 2.94 15.35 -5.05
N PRO A 57 2.93 16.32 -5.98
CA PRO A 57 2.63 17.70 -5.61
C PRO A 57 1.19 17.91 -5.12
N LYS A 58 0.29 17.04 -5.52
CA LYS A 58 -1.09 17.05 -5.00
C LYS A 58 -1.19 16.08 -3.85
N ARG A 59 -1.47 16.57 -2.65
CA ARG A 59 -1.51 15.76 -1.44
C ARG A 59 -2.46 14.57 -1.54
N GLY A 60 -3.61 14.75 -2.15
CA GLY A 60 -4.59 13.68 -2.30
C GLY A 60 -4.08 12.51 -3.15
N SER A 61 -3.10 12.75 -4.03
CA SER A 61 -2.58 11.69 -4.88
C SER A 61 -1.79 10.65 -4.10
N VAL A 62 -1.16 11.02 -2.99
CA VAL A 62 -0.44 10.04 -2.14
C VAL A 62 -1.42 9.00 -1.59
N SER A 63 -2.58 9.44 -1.12
CA SER A 63 -3.63 8.54 -0.63
C SER A 63 -4.08 7.58 -1.72
N TRP A 64 -4.33 8.09 -2.91
CA TRP A 64 -4.77 7.29 -4.04
C TRP A 64 -3.71 6.25 -4.43
N TYR A 65 -2.46 6.68 -4.59
CA TYR A 65 -1.38 5.76 -4.93
C TYR A 65 -1.13 4.72 -3.84
N THR A 66 -1.24 5.12 -2.57
CA THR A 66 -1.09 4.18 -1.46
C THR A 66 -2.15 3.08 -1.53
N LYS A 67 -3.41 3.45 -1.82
CA LYS A 67 -4.48 2.46 -1.96
C LYS A 67 -4.23 1.53 -3.14
N VAL A 68 -3.84 2.07 -4.28
CA VAL A 68 -3.56 1.29 -5.48
C VAL A 68 -2.43 0.29 -5.23
N VAL A 69 -1.35 0.74 -4.61
CA VAL A 69 -0.21 -0.14 -4.32
C VAL A 69 -0.57 -1.17 -3.24
N GLN A 70 -1.39 -0.78 -2.24
CA GLN A 70 -1.87 -1.72 -1.24
C GLN A 70 -2.62 -2.88 -1.89
N LEU A 71 -3.56 -2.58 -2.79
CA LEU A 71 -4.33 -3.62 -3.45
C LEU A 71 -3.46 -4.53 -4.31
N ASP A 72 -2.44 -3.97 -4.94
CA ASP A 72 -1.48 -4.74 -5.73
C ASP A 72 -0.65 -5.66 -4.82
N LEU A 73 -0.15 -5.15 -3.71
CA LEU A 73 0.66 -5.94 -2.77
C LEU A 73 -0.17 -7.01 -2.07
N GLU A 74 -1.45 -6.76 -1.81
CA GLU A 74 -2.36 -7.78 -1.30
C GLU A 74 -2.57 -8.89 -2.34
N ALA A 75 -2.79 -8.51 -3.59
CA ALA A 75 -3.02 -9.47 -4.66
C ALA A 75 -1.78 -10.32 -4.95
N THR A 76 -0.58 -9.79 -4.71
CA THR A 76 0.67 -10.52 -4.93
C THR A 76 1.20 -11.22 -3.67
N GLY A 77 0.44 -11.16 -2.56
CA GLY A 77 0.78 -11.89 -1.35
C GLY A 77 1.83 -11.24 -0.45
N ARG A 78 2.11 -9.95 -0.66
CA ARG A 78 3.09 -9.22 0.15
C ARG A 78 2.48 -8.58 1.39
N LEU A 79 1.22 -8.17 1.29
CA LEU A 79 0.47 -7.61 2.40
C LEU A 79 -0.78 -8.44 2.62
N GLU A 80 -1.33 -8.38 3.83
CA GLU A 80 -2.59 -9.05 4.15
C GLU A 80 -3.39 -8.17 5.10
N ARG A 81 -4.71 -8.30 5.02
CA ARG A 81 -5.63 -7.65 5.94
C ARG A 81 -5.81 -8.53 7.15
N ILE A 82 -5.85 -7.91 8.34
CA ILE A 82 -6.05 -8.64 9.58
C ILE A 82 -7.56 -8.82 9.79
N PRO A 83 -8.07 -10.07 9.82
CA PRO A 83 -9.51 -10.31 9.99
C PRO A 83 -10.04 -9.77 11.32
N GLY A 84 -11.29 -9.31 11.30
CA GLY A 84 -12.00 -8.92 12.52
C GLY A 84 -11.63 -7.59 13.13
N LYS A 85 -10.79 -6.81 12.47
CA LYS A 85 -10.40 -5.49 12.98
C LYS A 85 -11.20 -4.38 12.34
N VAL A 86 -11.65 -3.42 13.14
CA VAL A 86 -12.36 -2.22 12.69
C VAL A 86 -11.74 -1.03 13.43
N PRO A 87 -11.18 -0.03 12.75
CA PRO A 87 -10.97 0.02 11.30
C PRO A 87 -10.03 -1.05 10.81
N GLN A 88 -10.10 -1.35 9.51
CA GLN A 88 -9.29 -2.39 8.90
C GLN A 88 -7.80 -2.13 9.09
N ARG A 89 -7.06 -3.17 9.42
CA ARG A 89 -5.62 -3.11 9.61
C ARG A 89 -4.91 -4.02 8.62
N ILE A 90 -3.68 -3.64 8.28
CA ILE A 90 -2.86 -4.29 7.27
C ILE A 90 -1.52 -4.63 7.88
N ARG A 91 -0.95 -5.78 7.51
CA ARG A 91 0.39 -6.16 7.92
C ARG A 91 1.12 -6.82 6.77
N ARG A 92 2.46 -6.88 6.88
CA ARG A 92 3.26 -7.62 5.91
C ARG A 92 3.13 -9.11 6.18
N VAL A 93 3.09 -9.89 5.10
CA VAL A 93 3.09 -11.35 5.20
C VAL A 93 4.47 -11.79 5.68
N THR A 94 4.51 -12.63 6.73
CA THR A 94 5.76 -13.06 7.34
C THR A 94 6.50 -14.10 6.51
N ARG A 95 5.77 -14.83 5.67
CA ARG A 95 6.37 -15.84 4.81
C ARG A 95 5.98 -15.55 3.38
N PRO A 96 6.81 -14.78 2.64
CA PRO A 96 6.54 -14.53 1.24
C PRO A 96 6.59 -15.83 0.47
N ARG A 97 5.64 -15.98 -0.41
CA ARG A 97 5.55 -17.18 -1.25
C ARG A 97 6.09 -16.89 -2.62
#